data_e6a9f15601fbebce4fbb9aafb2e2dd3d
#
_entry.id   e6a9f15601fbebce4fbb9aafb2e2dd3d
#
_cell.length_a   1.000
_cell.length_b   1.000
_cell.length_c   1.000
_cell.angle_alpha   90.00
_cell.angle_beta   90.00
_cell.angle_gamma   90.00
#
_symmetry.space_group_name_H-M   'P 1'
#
loop_
_entity.id
_entity.type
_entity.pdbx_description
1 polymer ?
#
loop_
_entity_poly.entity_id
_entity_poly.type
_entity_poly.pdbx_seq_one_letter_code
_entity_poly.pdbx_strand_id
1 'polypeptide(L)'
;MNITKHPLVSIIVPTLNEETTIPELAASLGRLRGDFEVIVCDGGSADATVEMARQCGLRVIEAPRGRGPQMNAGARLAIGETLLFLHADTRLPENALEFIAGALADERACGGNFSLIFGGDTREARALTRIYPFLRLGGMLYGDSAIFARRDVFDRLGGYREYPIFEDCDLYQRMRRMGRFVRLNACATASSRRFEGRFIRTFALWSLMQVLYWLGVNPNLLNRLYKPLR
;
A
#
# COMPACT_ATOMS: atom_id res chain seq x y z
N MET A 1 -3.61 -13.92 -33.41
CA MET A 1 -3.15 -13.95 -32.01
C MET A 1 -3.48 -12.61 -31.41
N ASN A 2 -4.61 -12.46 -30.70
CA ASN A 2 -4.92 -11.24 -29.98
C ASN A 2 -3.99 -11.19 -28.76
N ILE A 3 -2.94 -10.40 -28.86
CA ILE A 3 -2.15 -10.00 -27.69
C ILE A 3 -3.09 -9.10 -26.89
N THR A 4 -3.73 -9.66 -25.88
CA THR A 4 -4.44 -8.87 -24.87
C THR A 4 -3.39 -7.97 -24.21
N LYS A 5 -3.32 -6.72 -24.67
CA LYS A 5 -2.46 -5.70 -24.05
C LYS A 5 -2.99 -5.51 -22.62
N HIS A 6 -2.27 -6.07 -21.65
CA HIS A 6 -2.61 -5.83 -20.26
C HIS A 6 -2.53 -4.33 -20.00
N PRO A 7 -3.52 -3.74 -19.30
CA PRO A 7 -3.48 -2.31 -19.00
C PRO A 7 -2.23 -1.97 -18.20
N LEU A 8 -1.55 -0.89 -18.57
CA LEU A 8 -0.38 -0.39 -17.84
C LEU A 8 -0.73 -0.13 -16.37
N VAL A 9 0.10 -0.62 -15.47
CA VAL A 9 -0.02 -0.40 -14.03
C VAL A 9 0.96 0.68 -13.59
N SER A 10 0.50 1.71 -12.90
CA SER A 10 1.37 2.68 -12.24
C SER A 10 1.54 2.31 -10.77
N ILE A 11 2.76 1.93 -10.39
CA ILE A 11 3.14 1.60 -9.01
C ILE A 11 3.60 2.89 -8.33
N ILE A 12 2.88 3.30 -7.30
CA ILE A 12 3.10 4.54 -6.56
C ILE A 12 3.64 4.18 -5.19
N VAL A 13 4.84 4.67 -4.86
CA VAL A 13 5.56 4.32 -3.64
C VAL A 13 5.79 5.57 -2.80
N PRO A 14 5.05 5.79 -1.70
CA PRO A 14 5.35 6.86 -0.76
C PRO A 14 6.60 6.51 0.05
N THR A 15 7.56 7.45 0.15
CA THR A 15 8.81 7.28 0.89
C THR A 15 9.07 8.42 1.87
N LEU A 16 9.65 8.10 3.02
CA LEU A 16 10.17 9.04 3.99
C LEU A 16 11.23 8.37 4.86
N ASN A 17 12.51 8.68 4.64
CA ASN A 17 13.66 8.08 5.32
C ASN A 17 13.68 6.55 5.19
N GLU A 18 13.76 6.08 3.94
CA GLU A 18 13.72 4.66 3.55
C GLU A 18 15.00 4.22 2.81
N GLU A 19 16.14 4.90 3.01
CA GLU A 19 17.40 4.66 2.29
C GLU A 19 17.80 3.18 2.29
N THR A 20 17.62 2.49 3.41
CA THR A 20 17.98 1.07 3.56
C THR A 20 17.01 0.11 2.87
N THR A 21 15.81 0.56 2.55
CA THR A 21 14.72 -0.26 1.99
C THR A 21 14.66 -0.17 0.47
N ILE A 22 15.11 0.96 -0.09
CA ILE A 22 15.04 1.27 -1.52
C ILE A 22 15.77 0.25 -2.41
N PRO A 23 17.01 -0.20 -2.13
CA PRO A 23 17.68 -1.16 -3.00
C PRO A 23 16.93 -2.50 -3.13
N GLU A 24 16.41 -2.98 -2.03
CA GLU A 24 15.62 -4.21 -1.99
C GLU A 24 14.27 -4.05 -2.68
N LEU A 25 13.62 -2.88 -2.53
CA LEU A 25 12.41 -2.53 -3.28
C LEU A 25 12.68 -2.57 -4.79
N ALA A 26 13.70 -1.87 -5.26
CA ALA A 26 14.06 -1.81 -6.68
C ALA A 26 14.35 -3.21 -7.25
N ALA A 27 15.12 -4.02 -6.53
CA ALA A 27 15.39 -5.40 -6.92
C ALA A 27 14.12 -6.26 -7.00
N SER A 28 13.14 -6.05 -6.10
CA SER A 28 11.87 -6.76 -6.13
C SER A 28 10.98 -6.32 -7.29
N LEU A 29 10.93 -5.03 -7.56
CA LEU A 29 10.19 -4.47 -8.70
C LEU A 29 10.77 -4.95 -10.04
N GLY A 30 12.09 -5.07 -10.16
CA GLY A 30 12.75 -5.60 -11.36
C GLY A 30 12.43 -7.06 -11.68
N ARG A 31 11.81 -7.82 -10.75
CA ARG A 31 11.33 -9.19 -10.99
C ARG A 31 9.87 -9.27 -11.41
N LEU A 32 9.12 -8.16 -11.35
CA LEU A 32 7.71 -8.15 -11.75
C LEU A 32 7.58 -8.39 -13.25
N ARG A 33 6.56 -9.15 -13.62
CA ARG A 33 6.22 -9.47 -15.02
C ARG A 33 5.05 -8.62 -15.46
N GLY A 34 5.17 -8.00 -16.64
CA GLY A 34 4.13 -7.17 -17.26
C GLY A 34 4.56 -5.72 -17.43
N ASP A 35 3.66 -4.91 -17.97
CA ASP A 35 3.92 -3.50 -18.26
C ASP A 35 3.56 -2.62 -17.06
N PHE A 36 4.52 -1.88 -16.53
CA PHE A 36 4.32 -0.96 -15.41
C PHE A 36 5.30 0.21 -15.45
N GLU A 37 4.94 1.27 -14.77
CA GLU A 37 5.84 2.33 -14.35
C GLU A 37 5.93 2.39 -12.83
N VAL A 38 7.01 2.98 -12.31
CA VAL A 38 7.20 3.20 -10.87
C VAL A 38 7.39 4.68 -10.61
N ILE A 39 6.66 5.22 -9.63
CA ILE A 39 6.78 6.61 -9.18
C ILE A 39 7.02 6.59 -7.67
N VAL A 40 8.23 6.92 -7.27
CA VAL A 40 8.61 7.12 -5.87
C VAL A 40 8.24 8.54 -5.48
N CYS A 41 7.40 8.68 -4.46
CA CYS A 41 6.87 9.96 -3.99
C CYS A 41 7.52 10.29 -2.64
N ASP A 42 8.58 11.10 -2.66
CA ASP A 42 9.32 11.44 -1.46
C ASP A 42 8.66 12.57 -0.67
N GLY A 43 8.45 12.34 0.62
CA GLY A 43 7.82 13.28 1.55
C GLY A 43 8.78 14.22 2.27
N GLY A 44 9.97 14.48 1.70
CA GLY A 44 11.03 15.28 2.31
C GLY A 44 11.93 14.43 3.21
N SER A 45 12.52 13.38 2.66
CA SER A 45 13.54 12.56 3.36
C SER A 45 14.76 13.36 3.70
N ALA A 46 15.33 13.12 4.87
CA ALA A 46 16.55 13.75 5.35
C ALA A 46 17.80 12.84 5.20
N ASP A 47 17.59 11.58 4.80
CA ASP A 47 18.59 10.57 4.53
C ASP A 47 18.86 10.42 3.02
N ALA A 48 19.59 9.39 2.60
CA ALA A 48 19.94 9.16 1.21
C ALA A 48 18.79 8.51 0.38
N THR A 49 17.53 8.49 0.84
CA THR A 49 16.40 7.84 0.16
C THR A 49 16.28 8.26 -1.30
N VAL A 50 16.27 9.58 -1.57
CA VAL A 50 16.07 10.13 -2.92
C VAL A 50 17.24 9.75 -3.84
N GLU A 51 18.47 9.87 -3.33
CA GLU A 51 19.65 9.51 -4.09
C GLU A 51 19.69 8.03 -4.42
N MET A 52 19.46 7.18 -3.44
CA MET A 52 19.40 5.73 -3.63
C MET A 52 18.33 5.32 -4.65
N ALA A 53 17.14 5.94 -4.60
CA ALA A 53 16.07 5.64 -5.55
C ALA A 53 16.47 6.03 -6.99
N ARG A 54 17.12 7.19 -7.19
CA ARG A 54 17.63 7.61 -8.49
C ARG A 54 18.75 6.70 -8.99
N GLN A 55 19.67 6.30 -8.12
CA GLN A 55 20.74 5.34 -8.47
C GLN A 55 20.18 3.97 -8.88
N CYS A 56 19.05 3.54 -8.31
CA CYS A 56 18.32 2.36 -8.72
C CYS A 56 17.49 2.54 -10.00
N GLY A 57 17.56 3.70 -10.67
CA GLY A 57 16.82 3.99 -11.90
C GLY A 57 15.33 4.26 -11.70
N LEU A 58 14.88 4.52 -10.47
CA LEU A 58 13.49 4.83 -10.17
C LEU A 58 13.18 6.31 -10.43
N ARG A 59 11.99 6.59 -10.97
CA ARG A 59 11.49 7.95 -11.10
C ARG A 59 11.08 8.48 -9.74
N VAL A 60 11.70 9.57 -9.28
CA VAL A 60 11.42 10.20 -7.98
C VAL A 60 10.77 11.55 -8.19
N ILE A 61 9.73 11.82 -7.43
CA ILE A 61 9.08 13.14 -7.32
C ILE A 61 9.08 13.60 -5.87
N GLU A 62 9.14 14.91 -5.67
CA GLU A 62 8.88 15.52 -4.37
C GLU A 62 7.37 15.64 -4.16
N ALA A 63 6.92 15.34 -2.95
CA ALA A 63 5.50 15.38 -2.59
C ALA A 63 5.30 15.96 -1.18
N PRO A 64 4.13 16.52 -0.88
CA PRO A 64 3.81 16.93 0.49
C PRO A 64 3.92 15.74 1.45
N ARG A 65 4.45 15.99 2.64
CA ARG A 65 4.64 14.96 3.67
C ARG A 65 3.30 14.35 4.11
N GLY A 66 3.25 13.03 4.12
CA GLY A 66 2.08 12.23 4.51
C GLY A 66 1.74 11.21 3.43
N ARG A 67 1.41 9.97 3.81
CA ARG A 67 1.16 8.88 2.85
C ARG A 67 0.06 9.23 1.85
N GLY A 68 -1.09 9.71 2.31
CA GLY A 68 -2.18 10.12 1.42
C GLY A 68 -1.76 11.19 0.41
N PRO A 69 -1.22 12.36 0.83
CA PRO A 69 -0.68 13.38 -0.06
C PRO A 69 0.38 12.88 -1.04
N GLN A 70 1.33 12.04 -0.59
CA GLN A 70 2.37 11.45 -1.44
C GLN A 70 1.75 10.53 -2.52
N MET A 71 0.84 9.63 -2.12
CA MET A 71 0.15 8.73 -3.05
C MET A 71 -0.72 9.50 -4.06
N ASN A 72 -1.39 10.57 -3.64
CA ASN A 72 -2.12 11.45 -4.53
C ASN A 72 -1.20 12.17 -5.52
N ALA A 73 -0.03 12.63 -5.08
CA ALA A 73 0.94 13.27 -5.96
C ALA A 73 1.42 12.31 -7.06
N GLY A 74 1.74 11.07 -6.70
CA GLY A 74 2.10 10.02 -7.66
C GLY A 74 0.97 9.70 -8.62
N ALA A 75 -0.26 9.56 -8.12
CA ALA A 75 -1.43 9.24 -8.93
C ALA A 75 -1.70 10.30 -10.01
N ARG A 76 -1.47 11.59 -9.71
CA ARG A 76 -1.62 12.67 -10.71
C ARG A 76 -0.63 12.59 -11.87
N LEU A 77 0.55 12.03 -11.65
CA LEU A 77 1.62 11.91 -12.66
C LEU A 77 1.68 10.53 -13.31
N ALA A 78 0.91 9.61 -12.79
CA ALA A 78 0.80 8.25 -13.29
C ALA A 78 0.10 8.25 -14.65
N ILE A 79 0.46 7.32 -15.55
CA ILE A 79 -0.13 7.17 -16.89
C ILE A 79 -0.92 5.88 -17.06
N GLY A 80 -0.75 4.92 -16.14
CA GLY A 80 -1.44 3.62 -16.18
C GLY A 80 -2.94 3.73 -15.92
N GLU A 81 -3.71 2.81 -16.47
CA GLU A 81 -5.15 2.68 -16.22
C GLU A 81 -5.46 2.08 -14.85
N THR A 82 -4.47 1.46 -14.25
CA THR A 82 -4.52 0.89 -12.89
C THR A 82 -3.47 1.55 -12.02
N LEU A 83 -3.88 2.02 -10.84
CA LEU A 83 -3.00 2.55 -9.81
C LEU A 83 -2.76 1.46 -8.76
N LEU A 84 -1.50 1.22 -8.42
CA LEU A 84 -1.09 0.29 -7.36
C LEU A 84 -0.28 1.07 -6.33
N PHE A 85 -0.78 1.15 -5.10
CA PHE A 85 -0.13 1.83 -3.99
C PHE A 85 0.67 0.82 -3.18
N LEU A 86 2.00 0.96 -3.18
CA LEU A 86 2.94 0.01 -2.59
C LEU A 86 3.83 0.71 -1.58
N HIS A 87 3.88 0.22 -0.35
CA HIS A 87 4.83 0.72 0.64
C HIS A 87 6.26 0.28 0.33
N ALA A 88 7.26 1.09 0.71
CA ALA A 88 8.66 0.82 0.40
C ALA A 88 9.19 -0.50 1.00
N ASP A 89 8.62 -0.93 2.12
CA ASP A 89 8.95 -2.17 2.83
C ASP A 89 8.07 -3.38 2.46
N THR A 90 7.25 -3.25 1.41
CA THR A 90 6.36 -4.30 0.92
C THR A 90 6.88 -4.88 -0.39
N ARG A 91 6.82 -6.19 -0.54
CA ARG A 91 7.25 -6.95 -1.73
C ARG A 91 6.07 -7.69 -2.34
N LEU A 92 5.99 -7.64 -3.65
CA LEU A 92 4.95 -8.31 -4.43
C LEU A 92 5.46 -9.63 -5.01
N PRO A 93 4.58 -10.62 -5.27
CA PRO A 93 4.95 -11.78 -6.07
C PRO A 93 5.23 -11.36 -7.52
N GLU A 94 6.10 -12.08 -8.22
CA GLU A 94 6.54 -11.73 -9.59
C GLU A 94 5.37 -11.60 -10.59
N ASN A 95 4.31 -12.36 -10.39
CA ASN A 95 3.09 -12.35 -11.21
C ASN A 95 1.98 -11.45 -10.63
N ALA A 96 2.33 -10.47 -9.80
CA ALA A 96 1.36 -9.57 -9.15
C ALA A 96 0.45 -8.85 -10.16
N LEU A 97 1.02 -8.41 -11.29
CA LEU A 97 0.26 -7.68 -12.31
C LEU A 97 -0.76 -8.56 -13.03
N GLU A 98 -0.47 -9.84 -13.20
CA GLU A 98 -1.41 -10.83 -13.75
C GLU A 98 -2.61 -11.01 -12.82
N PHE A 99 -2.39 -11.09 -11.50
CA PHE A 99 -3.48 -11.15 -10.52
C PHE A 99 -4.34 -9.89 -10.52
N ILE A 100 -3.72 -8.72 -10.65
CA ILE A 100 -4.44 -7.44 -10.77
C ILE A 100 -5.29 -7.44 -12.05
N ALA A 101 -4.70 -7.79 -13.19
CA ALA A 101 -5.40 -7.84 -14.47
C ALA A 101 -6.59 -8.82 -14.42
N GLY A 102 -6.40 -10.02 -13.86
CA GLY A 102 -7.46 -11.00 -13.67
C GLY A 102 -8.59 -10.50 -12.77
N ALA A 103 -8.26 -9.78 -11.69
CA ALA A 103 -9.26 -9.19 -10.82
C ALA A 103 -10.08 -8.08 -11.50
N LEU A 104 -9.42 -7.27 -12.33
CA LEU A 104 -10.03 -6.15 -13.05
C LEU A 104 -10.67 -6.56 -14.39
N ALA A 105 -10.59 -7.82 -14.80
CA ALA A 105 -11.36 -8.35 -15.94
C ALA A 105 -12.88 -8.31 -15.67
N ASP A 106 -13.32 -8.37 -14.41
CA ASP A 106 -14.70 -8.04 -14.03
C ASP A 106 -14.87 -6.52 -14.01
N GLU A 107 -15.67 -5.98 -14.92
CA GLU A 107 -15.92 -4.52 -15.02
C GLU A 107 -16.55 -3.95 -13.74
N ARG A 108 -17.22 -4.76 -12.93
CA ARG A 108 -17.78 -4.34 -11.63
C ARG A 108 -16.70 -4.17 -10.57
N ALA A 109 -15.47 -4.68 -10.80
CA ALA A 109 -14.37 -4.54 -9.86
C ALA A 109 -13.85 -3.09 -9.89
N CYS A 110 -13.92 -2.41 -8.76
CA CYS A 110 -13.37 -1.06 -8.60
C CYS A 110 -11.87 -1.06 -8.27
N GLY A 111 -11.35 -2.17 -7.80
CA GLY A 111 -9.98 -2.38 -7.34
C GLY A 111 -9.92 -3.52 -6.33
N GLY A 112 -8.83 -3.58 -5.58
CA GLY A 112 -8.64 -4.65 -4.61
C GLY A 112 -7.35 -4.51 -3.80
N ASN A 113 -6.96 -5.59 -3.15
CA ASN A 113 -5.70 -5.69 -2.42
C ASN A 113 -5.18 -7.12 -2.39
N PHE A 114 -3.90 -7.27 -2.10
CA PHE A 114 -3.24 -8.55 -1.85
C PHE A 114 -3.54 -9.07 -0.42
N SER A 115 -3.39 -10.37 -0.22
CA SER A 115 -3.23 -10.92 1.13
C SER A 115 -1.86 -10.53 1.68
N LEU A 116 -1.67 -10.63 3.00
CA LEU A 116 -0.37 -10.33 3.61
C LEU A 116 0.24 -11.56 4.25
N ILE A 117 1.54 -11.68 4.02
CA ILE A 117 2.45 -12.45 4.88
C ILE A 117 3.46 -11.47 5.47
N PHE A 118 3.85 -11.68 6.70
CA PHE A 118 4.87 -10.86 7.35
C PHE A 118 6.21 -11.55 7.25
N GLY A 119 7.17 -10.85 6.62
CA GLY A 119 8.51 -11.36 6.40
C GLY A 119 9.30 -11.53 7.69
N GLY A 120 10.27 -12.46 7.66
CA GLY A 120 11.13 -12.81 8.79
C GLY A 120 10.68 -14.07 9.55
N ASP A 121 11.63 -14.66 10.28
CA ASP A 121 11.45 -15.91 11.05
C ASP A 121 11.05 -15.67 12.51
N THR A 122 10.59 -14.46 12.83
CA THR A 122 10.19 -14.10 14.19
C THR A 122 8.84 -14.73 14.58
N ARG A 123 8.62 -14.92 15.88
CA ARG A 123 7.32 -15.40 16.39
C ARG A 123 6.21 -14.41 16.06
N GLU A 124 6.53 -13.12 16.08
CA GLU A 124 5.64 -12.00 15.76
C GLU A 124 5.18 -12.05 14.29
N ALA A 125 6.11 -12.25 13.36
CA ALA A 125 5.81 -12.38 11.94
C ALA A 125 4.86 -13.56 11.66
N ARG A 126 5.15 -14.72 12.27
CA ARG A 126 4.30 -15.91 12.15
C ARG A 126 2.91 -15.71 12.75
N ALA A 127 2.82 -15.04 13.91
CA ALA A 127 1.55 -14.73 14.56
C ALA A 127 0.71 -13.77 13.69
N LEU A 128 1.31 -12.69 13.22
CA LEU A 128 0.64 -11.71 12.32
C LEU A 128 0.12 -12.38 11.04
N THR A 129 0.96 -13.20 10.39
CA THR A 129 0.58 -13.93 9.18
C THR A 129 -0.63 -14.85 9.42
N ARG A 130 -0.72 -15.49 10.59
CA ARG A 130 -1.86 -16.35 10.94
C ARG A 130 -3.13 -15.56 11.29
N ILE A 131 -2.98 -14.39 11.92
CA ILE A 131 -4.12 -13.57 12.36
C ILE A 131 -4.66 -12.71 11.22
N TYR A 132 -3.81 -12.26 10.29
CA TYR A 132 -4.18 -11.31 9.25
C TYR A 132 -5.42 -11.72 8.41
N PRO A 133 -5.62 -12.96 7.98
CA PRO A 133 -6.82 -13.36 7.25
C PRO A 133 -8.11 -13.03 8.01
N PHE A 134 -8.13 -13.20 9.33
CA PHE A 134 -9.30 -12.88 10.18
C PHE A 134 -9.49 -11.37 10.30
N LEU A 135 -8.40 -10.60 10.46
CA LEU A 135 -8.44 -9.14 10.49
C LEU A 135 -9.00 -8.58 9.18
N ARG A 136 -8.55 -9.14 8.06
CA ARG A 136 -9.01 -8.77 6.72
C ARG A 136 -10.51 -9.06 6.52
N LEU A 137 -11.02 -10.18 7.04
CA LEU A 137 -12.46 -10.49 7.02
C LEU A 137 -13.26 -9.44 7.81
N GLY A 138 -12.75 -8.98 8.95
CA GLY A 138 -13.33 -7.90 9.74
C GLY A 138 -13.25 -6.51 9.10
N GLY A 139 -12.68 -6.39 7.89
CA GLY A 139 -12.56 -5.10 7.19
C GLY A 139 -11.36 -4.26 7.63
N MET A 140 -10.44 -4.83 8.39
CA MET A 140 -9.14 -4.22 8.69
C MET A 140 -8.24 -4.36 7.48
N LEU A 141 -8.13 -3.29 6.72
CA LEU A 141 -7.33 -3.24 5.50
C LEU A 141 -6.34 -2.09 5.63
N TYR A 142 -5.07 -2.42 5.51
CA TYR A 142 -3.96 -1.48 5.65
C TYR A 142 -3.17 -1.41 4.35
N GLY A 143 -2.47 -0.29 4.11
CA GLY A 143 -1.70 -0.02 2.91
C GLY A 143 -0.59 -1.03 2.62
N ASP A 144 -0.06 -1.67 3.67
CA ASP A 144 0.91 -2.76 3.55
C ASP A 144 0.38 -3.91 2.66
N SER A 145 -0.95 -4.00 2.44
CA SER A 145 -1.57 -5.00 1.57
C SER A 145 -1.59 -4.64 0.09
N ALA A 146 -0.86 -3.63 -0.33
CA ALA A 146 -0.74 -3.18 -1.71
C ALA A 146 -2.12 -3.00 -2.38
N ILE A 147 -2.77 -1.88 -2.07
CA ILE A 147 -4.09 -1.55 -2.61
C ILE A 147 -3.94 -1.15 -4.07
N PHE A 148 -4.79 -1.72 -4.93
CA PHE A 148 -4.90 -1.28 -6.32
C PHE A 148 -6.30 -0.78 -6.65
N ALA A 149 -6.40 0.15 -7.58
CA ALA A 149 -7.66 0.75 -8.00
C ALA A 149 -7.67 1.00 -9.52
N ARG A 150 -8.83 0.93 -10.15
CA ARG A 150 -9.01 1.56 -11.45
C ARG A 150 -8.78 3.05 -11.32
N ARG A 151 -8.07 3.65 -12.26
CA ARG A 151 -7.79 5.10 -12.24
C ARG A 151 -9.07 5.92 -12.18
N ASP A 152 -10.03 5.62 -13.04
CA ASP A 152 -11.30 6.34 -13.12
C ASP A 152 -12.10 6.30 -11.82
N VAL A 153 -12.03 5.17 -11.10
CA VAL A 153 -12.65 5.03 -9.76
C VAL A 153 -11.90 5.89 -8.74
N PHE A 154 -10.56 5.84 -8.75
CA PHE A 154 -9.74 6.63 -7.83
C PHE A 154 -9.97 8.13 -8.02
N ASP A 155 -10.01 8.58 -9.28
CA ASP A 155 -10.23 9.98 -9.65
C ASP A 155 -11.64 10.45 -9.25
N ARG A 156 -12.68 9.64 -9.50
CA ARG A 156 -14.05 9.93 -9.05
C ARG A 156 -14.19 10.02 -7.53
N LEU A 157 -13.38 9.29 -6.79
CA LEU A 157 -13.33 9.35 -5.32
C LEU A 157 -12.58 10.59 -4.80
N GLY A 158 -11.85 11.32 -5.68
CA GLY A 158 -10.98 12.43 -5.30
C GLY A 158 -9.70 11.98 -4.60
N GLY A 159 -9.27 10.73 -4.81
CA GLY A 159 -8.05 10.18 -4.25
C GLY A 159 -8.12 9.85 -2.76
N TYR A 160 -6.94 9.78 -2.12
CA TYR A 160 -6.80 9.65 -0.68
C TYR A 160 -7.20 10.95 0.03
N ARG A 161 -7.86 10.84 1.17
CA ARG A 161 -8.02 11.97 2.09
C ARG A 161 -6.70 12.26 2.83
N GLU A 162 -6.50 13.51 3.20
CA GLU A 162 -5.32 13.94 3.95
C GLU A 162 -5.39 13.52 5.43
N TYR A 163 -5.61 12.24 5.66
CA TYR A 163 -5.59 11.67 6.99
C TYR A 163 -4.16 11.25 7.36
N PRO A 164 -3.69 11.56 8.58
CA PRO A 164 -2.35 11.17 9.02
C PRO A 164 -2.23 9.65 9.30
N ILE A 165 -3.38 9.00 9.51
CA ILE A 165 -3.53 7.54 9.70
C ILE A 165 -4.91 7.12 9.20
N PHE A 166 -5.10 5.83 8.87
CA PHE A 166 -6.35 5.26 8.34
C PHE A 166 -6.77 5.80 6.96
N GLU A 167 -5.88 6.48 6.24
CA GLU A 167 -6.10 6.90 4.86
C GLU A 167 -6.48 5.74 3.96
N ASP A 168 -5.86 4.59 4.16
CA ASP A 168 -6.12 3.35 3.41
C ASP A 168 -7.49 2.75 3.73
N CYS A 169 -7.85 2.73 5.03
CA CYS A 169 -9.15 2.25 5.48
C CYS A 169 -10.29 3.14 4.93
N ASP A 170 -10.09 4.46 4.89
CA ASP A 170 -11.05 5.39 4.32
C ASP A 170 -11.21 5.17 2.81
N LEU A 171 -10.09 5.05 2.06
CA LEU A 171 -10.13 4.77 0.64
C LEU A 171 -10.86 3.45 0.36
N TYR A 172 -10.53 2.38 1.08
CA TYR A 172 -11.20 1.09 0.97
C TYR A 172 -12.71 1.20 1.17
N GLN A 173 -13.15 1.90 2.23
CA GLN A 173 -14.58 2.06 2.49
C GLN A 173 -15.31 2.81 1.38
N ARG A 174 -14.67 3.85 0.81
CA ARG A 174 -15.22 4.62 -0.32
C ARG A 174 -15.25 3.79 -1.60
N MET A 175 -14.19 3.03 -1.90
CA MET A 175 -14.12 2.13 -3.05
C MET A 175 -15.24 1.08 -3.04
N ARG A 176 -15.52 0.47 -1.90
CA ARG A 176 -16.62 -0.52 -1.76
C ARG A 176 -18.00 0.01 -2.09
N ARG A 177 -18.19 1.33 -2.05
CA ARG A 177 -19.46 1.98 -2.46
C ARG A 177 -19.52 2.21 -3.96
N MET A 178 -18.37 2.16 -4.63
CA MET A 178 -18.27 2.37 -6.09
C MET A 178 -18.36 1.07 -6.89
N GLY A 179 -18.05 -0.06 -6.27
CA GLY A 179 -18.06 -1.33 -6.96
C GLY A 179 -17.54 -2.50 -6.10
N ARG A 180 -17.31 -3.62 -6.76
CA ARG A 180 -16.75 -4.82 -6.12
C ARG A 180 -15.28 -4.59 -5.78
N PHE A 181 -14.92 -4.62 -4.51
CA PHE A 181 -13.54 -4.64 -4.05
C PHE A 181 -13.03 -6.08 -3.98
N VAL A 182 -11.99 -6.42 -4.75
CA VAL A 182 -11.47 -7.77 -4.89
C VAL A 182 -10.36 -8.02 -3.86
N ARG A 183 -10.49 -9.10 -3.09
CA ARG A 183 -9.47 -9.56 -2.16
C ARG A 183 -8.69 -10.69 -2.81
N LEU A 184 -7.48 -10.40 -3.31
CA LEU A 184 -6.63 -11.42 -3.93
C LEU A 184 -6.16 -12.45 -2.89
N ASN A 185 -6.04 -13.70 -3.32
CA ASN A 185 -5.39 -14.74 -2.51
C ASN A 185 -3.86 -14.71 -2.66
N ALA A 186 -3.33 -14.03 -3.69
CA ALA A 186 -1.91 -13.77 -3.82
C ALA A 186 -1.42 -12.90 -2.66
N CYS A 187 -0.22 -13.20 -2.15
CA CYS A 187 0.34 -12.57 -0.96
C CYS A 187 1.38 -11.51 -1.32
N ALA A 188 1.25 -10.33 -0.75
CA ALA A 188 2.35 -9.38 -0.58
C ALA A 188 3.09 -9.69 0.73
N THR A 189 4.41 -9.49 0.73
CA THR A 189 5.24 -9.66 1.93
C THR A 189 5.55 -8.29 2.52
N ALA A 190 5.09 -8.04 3.75
CA ALA A 190 5.35 -6.81 4.48
C ALA A 190 6.37 -7.01 5.61
N SER A 191 7.05 -5.95 6.02
CA SER A 191 8.00 -6.00 7.13
C SER A 191 7.28 -6.17 8.47
N SER A 192 7.83 -7.05 9.33
CA SER A 192 7.36 -7.23 10.71
C SER A 192 8.07 -6.31 11.74
N ARG A 193 9.07 -5.53 11.31
CA ARG A 193 9.96 -4.74 12.19
C ARG A 193 9.23 -3.93 13.26
N ARG A 194 8.08 -3.37 12.92
CA ARG A 194 7.25 -2.55 13.83
C ARG A 194 6.74 -3.33 15.04
N PHE A 195 6.60 -4.65 14.94
CA PHE A 195 6.05 -5.52 15.97
C PHE A 195 7.11 -6.25 16.78
N GLU A 196 8.38 -6.23 16.33
CA GLU A 196 9.47 -6.96 16.98
C GLU A 196 9.74 -6.43 18.38
N GLY A 197 9.79 -7.34 19.35
CA GLY A 197 10.02 -7.05 20.77
C GLY A 197 8.90 -6.29 21.49
N ARG A 198 7.81 -5.89 20.80
CA ARG A 198 6.71 -5.11 21.39
C ARG A 198 5.34 -5.56 20.89
N PHE A 199 5.22 -6.80 20.46
CA PHE A 199 4.05 -7.34 19.76
C PHE A 199 2.73 -7.02 20.46
N ILE A 200 2.56 -7.46 21.71
CA ILE A 200 1.29 -7.33 22.45
C ILE A 200 0.89 -5.85 22.58
N ARG A 201 1.84 -4.99 22.96
CA ARG A 201 1.57 -3.56 23.13
C ARG A 201 1.19 -2.90 21.81
N THR A 202 1.92 -3.18 20.74
CA THR A 202 1.68 -2.60 19.41
C THR A 202 0.35 -3.10 18.87
N PHE A 203 0.08 -4.41 18.98
CA PHE A 203 -1.17 -5.00 18.50
C PHE A 203 -2.39 -4.49 19.27
N ALA A 204 -2.31 -4.39 20.60
CA ALA A 204 -3.39 -3.85 21.44
C ALA A 204 -3.67 -2.38 21.11
N LEU A 205 -2.62 -1.56 20.92
CA LEU A 205 -2.76 -0.16 20.52
C LEU A 205 -3.45 -0.04 19.15
N TRP A 206 -3.00 -0.82 18.15
CA TRP A 206 -3.60 -0.81 16.82
C TRP A 206 -5.06 -1.29 16.85
N SER A 207 -5.37 -2.31 17.63
CA SER A 207 -6.74 -2.81 17.79
C SER A 207 -7.64 -1.76 18.43
N LEU A 208 -7.18 -1.08 19.49
CA LEU A 208 -7.91 0.01 20.12
C LEU A 208 -8.16 1.15 19.12
N MET A 209 -7.14 1.60 18.39
CA MET A 209 -7.26 2.66 17.41
C MET A 209 -8.23 2.29 16.28
N GLN A 210 -8.23 1.02 15.85
CA GLN A 210 -9.18 0.53 14.84
C GLN A 210 -10.62 0.56 15.35
N VAL A 211 -10.86 0.15 16.60
CA VAL A 211 -12.19 0.22 17.22
C VAL A 211 -12.65 1.67 17.33
N LEU A 212 -11.80 2.58 17.80
CA LEU A 212 -12.12 4.01 17.88
C LEU A 212 -12.42 4.62 16.49
N TYR A 213 -11.67 4.22 15.46
CA TYR A 213 -11.95 4.62 14.08
C TYR A 213 -13.34 4.13 13.62
N TRP A 214 -13.71 2.89 13.90
CA TRP A 214 -15.04 2.35 13.57
C TRP A 214 -16.18 3.04 14.34
N LEU A 215 -15.90 3.53 15.55
CA LEU A 215 -16.83 4.34 16.34
C LEU A 215 -16.91 5.79 15.82
N GLY A 216 -16.21 6.14 14.74
CA GLY A 216 -16.27 7.45 14.09
C GLY A 216 -15.33 8.50 14.69
N VAL A 217 -14.36 8.10 15.52
CA VAL A 217 -13.36 9.06 16.04
C VAL A 217 -12.48 9.54 14.88
N ASN A 218 -12.32 10.86 14.79
CA ASN A 218 -11.57 11.49 13.69
C ASN A 218 -10.10 11.03 13.67
N PRO A 219 -9.55 10.60 12.49
CA PRO A 219 -8.16 10.17 12.33
C PRO A 219 -7.12 11.18 12.83
N ASN A 220 -7.39 12.49 12.72
CA ASN A 220 -6.50 13.52 13.25
C ASN A 220 -6.38 13.48 14.79
N LEU A 221 -7.49 13.13 15.48
CA LEU A 221 -7.49 12.95 16.93
C LEU A 221 -6.75 11.67 17.32
N LEU A 222 -7.00 10.57 16.59
CA LEU A 222 -6.33 9.29 16.80
C LEU A 222 -4.82 9.41 16.62
N ASN A 223 -4.36 10.18 15.63
CA ASN A 223 -2.92 10.40 15.40
C ASN A 223 -2.20 11.06 16.59
N ARG A 224 -2.89 11.85 17.41
CA ARG A 224 -2.32 12.43 18.65
C ARG A 224 -2.03 11.36 19.69
N LEU A 225 -2.79 10.26 19.69
CA LEU A 225 -2.60 9.11 20.58
C LEU A 225 -1.52 8.15 20.03
N TYR A 226 -1.30 8.19 18.72
CA TYR A 226 -0.33 7.37 18.01
C TYR A 226 0.98 8.13 17.82
N LYS A 227 1.93 7.97 18.73
CA LYS A 227 3.33 8.34 18.46
C LYS A 227 3.92 7.24 17.60
N PRO A 228 4.35 7.51 16.36
CA PRO A 228 5.02 6.49 15.56
C PRO A 228 6.22 5.98 16.34
N LEU A 229 6.25 4.68 16.56
CA LEU A 229 7.41 3.98 17.08
C LEU A 229 8.45 3.96 15.94
N ARG A 230 9.24 5.04 15.82
CA ARG A 230 10.43 5.13 14.98
C ARG A 230 11.65 4.78 15.81
#